data_528ec64e41877cff8bed90ab5d25989c
#
_entry.id   528ec64e41877cff8bed90ab5d25989c
#
_cell.length_a   1.000
_cell.length_b   1.000
_cell.length_c   1.000
_cell.angle_alpha   90.00
_cell.angle_beta   90.00
_cell.angle_gamma   90.00
#
_symmetry.space_group_name_H-M   'P 1'
#
loop_
_entity.id
_entity.type
_entity.pdbx_description
1 polymer ?
#
loop_
_entity_poly.entity_id
_entity_poly.type
_entity_poly.pdbx_seq_one_letter_code
_entity_poly.pdbx_strand_id
1 'polypeptide(L)'
;CYLGGYSPDYIKALIAYSPYEPIEFQLTDMVGPSASVLGGWMISTVCKEPDAAMKMLYLMSTDEKVARYFILGIEGVHYNVDEKGIARRPEGVTQNNSTWNQDCPWFYPNQCLSIPLETEMTTYYTDMLDAPNHAKFSEAMGFIFDSAPVYDQMAACTTVVAEYRDALLYGL
;
A
#
# COMPACT_ATOMS: atom_id res chain seq x y z
N CYS A 1 19.27 -5.82 -2.20
CA CYS A 1 18.23 -6.27 -3.12
C CYS A 1 16.92 -6.40 -2.36
N TYR A 2 15.85 -5.81 -2.88
CA TYR A 2 14.50 -5.91 -2.31
C TYR A 2 13.59 -6.58 -3.32
N LEU A 3 12.80 -7.55 -2.85
CA LEU A 3 11.74 -8.19 -3.63
C LEU A 3 10.40 -7.80 -3.02
N GLY A 4 9.55 -7.16 -3.77
CA GLY A 4 8.26 -6.68 -3.29
C GLY A 4 7.22 -6.61 -4.40
N GLY A 5 6.03 -6.16 -4.05
CA GLY A 5 4.99 -5.87 -5.02
C GLY A 5 5.43 -4.76 -5.97
N TYR A 6 5.21 -4.96 -7.27
CA TYR A 6 5.44 -3.92 -8.25
C TYR A 6 4.24 -2.96 -8.26
N SER A 7 4.52 -1.68 -8.13
CA SER A 7 3.61 -0.63 -8.55
C SER A 7 4.41 0.46 -9.27
N PRO A 8 3.86 1.10 -10.28
CA PRO A 8 4.53 2.24 -10.90
C PRO A 8 4.92 3.25 -9.81
N ASP A 9 6.18 3.70 -9.81
CA ASP A 9 6.73 4.67 -8.84
C ASP A 9 6.89 4.22 -7.37
N TYR A 10 6.62 2.98 -7.03
CA TYR A 10 6.92 2.47 -5.68
C TYR A 10 8.37 2.77 -5.30
N ILE A 11 9.29 2.60 -6.23
CA ILE A 11 10.72 2.89 -6.04
C ILE A 11 10.99 4.37 -5.90
N LYS A 12 10.28 5.27 -6.56
CA LYS A 12 10.49 6.71 -6.34
C LYS A 12 10.14 7.11 -4.91
N ALA A 13 9.13 6.50 -4.32
CA ALA A 13 8.82 6.69 -2.91
C ALA A 13 9.95 6.15 -2.01
N LEU A 14 10.57 5.02 -2.37
CA LEU A 14 11.73 4.48 -1.66
C LEU A 14 13.00 5.30 -1.88
N ILE A 15 13.21 5.88 -3.08
CA ILE A 15 14.34 6.74 -3.41
C ILE A 15 14.40 7.97 -2.50
N ALA A 16 13.25 8.52 -2.13
CA ALA A 16 13.20 9.68 -1.26
C ALA A 16 13.90 9.45 0.10
N TYR A 17 14.12 8.19 0.48
CA TYR A 17 14.80 7.80 1.73
C TYR A 17 16.16 7.16 1.53
N SER A 18 16.53 6.82 0.31
CA SER A 18 17.78 6.13 0.02
C SER A 18 18.84 7.13 -0.45
N PRO A 19 20.10 7.05 0.07
CA PRO A 19 21.21 7.81 -0.50
C PRO A 19 21.65 7.23 -1.86
N TYR A 20 21.04 6.15 -2.32
CA TYR A 20 21.36 5.47 -3.57
C TYR A 20 20.23 5.64 -4.57
N GLU A 21 20.58 5.70 -5.85
CA GLU A 21 19.61 5.69 -6.95
C GLU A 21 19.21 4.21 -7.22
N PRO A 22 18.00 3.77 -6.82
CA PRO A 22 17.57 2.41 -7.07
C PRO A 22 17.19 2.21 -8.53
N ILE A 23 17.45 1.00 -9.01
CA ILE A 23 17.01 0.55 -10.34
C ILE A 23 15.93 -0.52 -10.11
N GLU A 24 14.78 -0.34 -10.75
CA GLU A 24 13.64 -1.25 -10.67
C GLU A 24 13.60 -2.16 -11.88
N PHE A 25 13.39 -3.44 -11.63
CA PHE A 25 13.14 -4.44 -12.65
C PHE A 25 11.85 -5.19 -12.32
N GLN A 26 10.90 -5.14 -13.23
CA GLN A 26 9.73 -5.99 -13.16
C GLN A 26 10.13 -7.42 -13.52
N LEU A 27 9.99 -8.35 -12.59
CA LEU A 27 10.36 -9.76 -12.78
C LEU A 27 9.28 -10.56 -13.49
N THR A 28 8.04 -10.15 -13.40
CA THR A 28 6.89 -10.81 -14.04
C THR A 28 5.79 -9.81 -14.35
N ASP A 29 5.08 -10.04 -15.44
CA ASP A 29 3.86 -9.31 -15.82
C ASP A 29 2.58 -10.01 -15.30
N MET A 30 2.74 -11.07 -14.54
CA MET A 30 1.64 -11.87 -14.01
C MET A 30 1.24 -11.39 -12.63
N VAL A 31 -0.04 -11.10 -12.45
CA VAL A 31 -0.64 -10.88 -11.13
C VAL A 31 -0.90 -12.24 -10.50
N GLY A 32 -0.18 -12.51 -9.43
CA GLY A 32 -0.38 -13.71 -8.64
C GLY A 32 -1.67 -13.66 -7.81
N PRO A 33 -2.14 -14.79 -7.29
CA PRO A 33 -3.23 -14.81 -6.35
C PRO A 33 -2.79 -14.07 -5.08
N SER A 34 -3.26 -12.84 -4.92
CA SER A 34 -3.16 -12.16 -3.63
C SER A 34 -4.22 -12.77 -2.72
N ALA A 35 -3.85 -13.83 -2.03
CA ALA A 35 -4.71 -14.41 -0.99
C ALA A 35 -4.73 -13.54 0.28
N SER A 36 -3.91 -12.53 0.33
CA SER A 36 -3.80 -11.69 1.51
C SER A 36 -4.72 -10.49 1.39
N VAL A 37 -5.90 -10.63 1.93
CA VAL A 37 -6.52 -9.47 2.57
C VAL A 37 -5.60 -9.14 3.76
N LEU A 38 -4.60 -8.29 3.50
CA LEU A 38 -3.57 -7.92 4.49
C LEU A 38 -4.17 -7.19 5.69
N GLY A 39 -5.43 -6.79 5.59
CA GLY A 39 -6.16 -6.11 6.64
C GLY A 39 -7.57 -5.78 6.19
N GLY A 40 -8.36 -5.34 7.14
CA GLY A 40 -9.72 -4.91 6.89
C GLY A 40 -10.23 -4.11 8.07
N TRP A 41 -11.28 -3.38 7.82
CA TRP A 41 -11.99 -2.66 8.86
C TRP A 41 -13.03 -3.56 9.48
N MET A 42 -13.09 -3.55 10.80
CA MET A 42 -14.10 -4.26 11.57
C MET A 42 -14.78 -3.29 12.52
N ILE A 43 -16.11 -3.40 12.61
CA ILE A 43 -16.89 -2.71 13.62
C ILE A 43 -17.09 -3.68 14.79
N SER A 44 -16.63 -3.29 15.98
CA SER A 44 -16.78 -4.10 17.17
C SER A 44 -18.24 -4.35 17.51
N THR A 45 -18.56 -5.55 17.98
CA THR A 45 -19.91 -5.92 18.47
C THR A 45 -20.36 -5.09 19.68
N VAL A 46 -19.41 -4.47 20.39
CA VAL A 46 -19.71 -3.56 21.51
C VAL A 46 -19.74 -2.09 21.11
N CYS A 47 -19.66 -1.78 19.79
CA CYS A 47 -19.79 -0.43 19.29
C CYS A 47 -21.18 0.12 19.61
N LYS A 48 -21.23 1.31 20.21
CA LYS A 48 -22.51 1.96 20.55
C LYS A 48 -23.19 2.62 19.37
N GLU A 49 -22.40 3.02 18.37
CA GLU A 49 -22.85 3.75 17.18
C GLU A 49 -22.38 3.05 15.89
N PRO A 50 -22.83 1.82 15.61
CA PRO A 50 -22.32 1.06 14.46
C PRO A 50 -22.68 1.71 13.12
N ASP A 51 -23.83 2.38 13.01
CA ASP A 51 -24.23 3.08 11.79
C ASP A 51 -23.32 4.28 11.50
N ALA A 52 -22.93 5.02 12.53
CA ALA A 52 -21.97 6.13 12.38
C ALA A 52 -20.59 5.61 11.97
N ALA A 53 -20.14 4.50 12.55
CA ALA A 53 -18.90 3.85 12.18
C ALA A 53 -18.93 3.37 10.71
N MET A 54 -20.01 2.72 10.27
CA MET A 54 -20.21 2.29 8.89
C MET A 54 -20.24 3.48 7.93
N LYS A 55 -20.93 4.57 8.30
CA LYS A 55 -20.96 5.80 7.50
C LYS A 55 -19.56 6.40 7.33
N MET A 56 -18.73 6.38 8.38
CA MET A 56 -17.35 6.84 8.28
C MET A 56 -16.54 6.00 7.30
N LEU A 57 -16.61 4.66 7.37
CA LEU A 57 -15.95 3.76 6.43
C LEU A 57 -16.43 3.98 4.99
N TYR A 58 -17.73 4.21 4.81
CA TYR A 58 -18.28 4.54 3.50
C TYR A 58 -17.71 5.85 2.96
N LEU A 59 -17.66 6.91 3.76
CA LEU A 59 -17.08 8.21 3.35
C LEU A 59 -15.59 8.10 3.03
N MET A 60 -14.82 7.34 3.80
CA MET A 60 -13.40 7.08 3.51
C MET A 60 -13.19 6.41 2.15
N SER A 61 -14.17 5.66 1.68
CA SER A 61 -14.11 4.91 0.42
C SER A 61 -14.71 5.63 -0.78
N THR A 62 -15.52 6.69 -0.57
CA THR A 62 -16.32 7.32 -1.64
C THR A 62 -16.20 8.84 -1.71
N ASP A 63 -15.75 9.52 -0.66
CA ASP A 63 -15.65 10.97 -0.59
C ASP A 63 -14.19 11.42 -0.73
N GLU A 64 -13.89 12.15 -1.81
CA GLU A 64 -12.54 12.66 -2.11
C GLU A 64 -11.97 13.54 -0.99
N LYS A 65 -12.80 14.37 -0.39
CA LYS A 65 -12.36 15.28 0.65
C LYS A 65 -11.98 14.55 1.92
N VAL A 66 -12.78 13.55 2.29
CA VAL A 66 -12.48 12.69 3.44
C VAL A 66 -11.22 11.87 3.17
N ALA A 67 -11.09 11.27 1.99
CA ALA A 67 -9.89 10.52 1.61
C ALA A 67 -8.63 11.40 1.67
N ARG A 68 -8.68 12.62 1.12
CA ARG A 68 -7.56 13.58 1.16
C ARG A 68 -7.20 14.00 2.58
N TYR A 69 -8.18 14.22 3.47
CA TYR A 69 -7.88 14.51 4.87
C TYR A 69 -7.08 13.41 5.54
N PHE A 70 -7.40 12.16 5.26
CA PHE A 70 -6.65 11.02 5.80
C PHE A 70 -5.25 10.89 5.20
N ILE A 71 -5.10 11.09 3.89
CA ILE A 71 -3.85 10.85 3.18
C ILE A 71 -2.91 12.06 3.28
N LEU A 72 -3.41 13.24 3.01
CA LEU A 72 -2.61 14.46 2.87
C LEU A 72 -2.74 15.41 4.07
N GLY A 73 -3.79 15.24 4.88
CA GLY A 73 -4.11 16.17 5.96
C GLY A 73 -4.91 17.38 5.48
N ILE A 74 -4.61 18.53 6.01
CA ILE A 74 -5.35 19.78 5.79
C ILE A 74 -4.62 20.63 4.76
N GLU A 75 -5.30 20.97 3.66
CA GLU A 75 -4.79 21.91 2.64
C GLU A 75 -4.51 23.28 3.25
N GLY A 76 -3.42 23.89 2.84
CA GLY A 76 -2.91 25.16 3.41
C GLY A 76 -2.11 25.00 4.69
N VAL A 77 -2.14 23.81 5.33
CA VAL A 77 -1.38 23.52 6.56
C VAL A 77 -0.33 22.44 6.32
N HIS A 78 -0.74 21.28 5.80
CA HIS A 78 0.13 20.12 5.58
C HIS A 78 0.59 20.00 4.13
N TYR A 79 -0.20 20.53 3.20
CA TYR A 79 0.12 20.57 1.78
C TYR A 79 -0.59 21.75 1.10
N ASN A 80 -0.10 22.10 -0.09
CA ASN A 80 -0.75 23.00 -1.04
C ASN A 80 -0.87 22.28 -2.37
N VAL A 81 -1.86 22.64 -3.20
CA VAL A 81 -2.03 22.08 -4.54
C VAL A 81 -1.37 23.01 -5.54
N ASP A 82 -0.47 22.48 -6.37
CA ASP A 82 0.16 23.23 -7.45
C ASP A 82 -0.72 23.35 -8.69
N GLU A 83 -0.26 24.10 -9.70
CA GLU A 83 -0.97 24.31 -10.98
C GLU A 83 -1.21 23.01 -11.77
N LYS A 84 -0.48 21.94 -11.44
CA LYS A 84 -0.61 20.61 -12.07
C LYS A 84 -1.53 19.68 -11.29
N GLY A 85 -2.12 20.15 -10.19
CA GLY A 85 -2.96 19.32 -9.32
C GLY A 85 -2.18 18.37 -8.40
N ILE A 86 -0.88 18.63 -8.18
CA ILE A 86 -0.01 17.84 -7.31
C ILE A 86 0.03 18.48 -5.93
N ALA A 87 -0.09 17.66 -4.89
CA ALA A 87 0.11 18.10 -3.52
C ALA A 87 1.60 18.36 -3.26
N ARG A 88 1.92 19.53 -2.74
CA ARG A 88 3.27 19.96 -2.37
C ARG A 88 3.32 20.26 -0.88
N ARG A 89 4.33 19.74 -0.19
CA ARG A 89 4.57 20.16 1.19
C ARG A 89 4.97 21.64 1.25
N PRO A 90 4.66 22.34 2.34
CA PRO A 90 5.16 23.70 2.57
C PRO A 90 6.68 23.76 2.54
N GLU A 91 7.23 24.93 2.23
CA GLU A 91 8.69 25.14 2.20
C GLU A 91 9.33 24.74 3.54
N GLY A 92 10.43 23.97 3.48
CA GLY A 92 11.13 23.46 4.65
C GLY A 92 10.48 22.26 5.33
N VAL A 93 9.31 21.82 4.87
CA VAL A 93 8.64 20.60 5.36
C VAL A 93 9.03 19.40 4.48
N THR A 94 9.53 18.39 5.15
CA THR A 94 9.90 17.10 4.55
C THR A 94 9.06 16.01 5.18
N GLN A 95 9.15 14.80 4.69
CA GLN A 95 8.47 13.68 5.31
C GLN A 95 8.92 13.44 6.76
N ASN A 96 10.18 13.74 7.08
CA ASN A 96 10.73 13.51 8.41
C ASN A 96 10.28 14.53 9.47
N ASN A 97 9.86 15.72 9.05
CA ASN A 97 9.44 16.79 9.96
C ASN A 97 7.99 17.24 9.76
N SER A 98 7.26 16.58 8.86
CA SER A 98 5.83 16.84 8.67
C SER A 98 5.03 16.44 9.91
N THR A 99 4.07 17.27 10.30
CA THR A 99 3.15 16.96 11.40
C THR A 99 2.02 16.02 10.98
N TRP A 100 1.89 15.74 9.68
CA TRP A 100 0.95 14.78 9.13
C TRP A 100 1.63 13.94 8.05
N ASN A 101 1.81 12.67 8.34
CA ASN A 101 2.29 11.67 7.39
C ASN A 101 1.41 10.43 7.46
N GLN A 102 1.00 9.92 6.30
CA GLN A 102 0.32 8.65 6.20
C GLN A 102 1.23 7.66 5.50
N ASP A 103 1.80 6.74 6.28
CA ASP A 103 2.77 5.76 5.75
C ASP A 103 2.11 4.61 4.98
N CYS A 104 0.79 4.42 5.18
CA CYS A 104 0.04 3.32 4.57
C CYS A 104 -1.26 3.81 3.92
N PRO A 105 -1.20 4.68 2.89
CA PRO A 105 -2.39 5.26 2.27
C PRO A 105 -3.32 4.21 1.65
N TRP A 106 -2.76 3.07 1.23
CA TRP A 106 -3.54 1.94 0.67
C TRP A 106 -4.40 1.21 1.71
N PHE A 107 -4.16 1.41 3.01
CA PHE A 107 -4.81 0.63 4.07
C PHE A 107 -6.07 1.30 4.63
N TYR A 108 -6.11 2.62 4.66
CA TYR A 108 -7.17 3.35 5.36
C TYR A 108 -8.29 3.83 4.44
N PRO A 109 -8.08 4.86 3.59
CA PRO A 109 -9.09 5.31 2.65
C PRO A 109 -8.87 4.72 1.27
N ASN A 110 -9.79 4.97 0.37
CA ASN A 110 -9.54 4.75 -1.06
C ASN A 110 -8.54 5.79 -1.57
N GLN A 111 -7.28 5.40 -1.69
CA GLN A 111 -6.20 6.30 -2.12
C GLN A 111 -6.41 6.89 -3.52
N CYS A 112 -7.12 6.19 -4.41
CA CYS A 112 -7.41 6.67 -5.76
C CYS A 112 -8.36 7.87 -5.79
N LEU A 113 -8.96 8.25 -4.67
CA LEU A 113 -9.72 9.49 -4.51
C LEU A 113 -8.84 10.69 -4.10
N SER A 114 -7.56 10.45 -3.83
CA SER A 114 -6.62 11.51 -3.50
C SER A 114 -5.97 12.09 -4.74
N ILE A 115 -5.09 13.06 -4.54
CA ILE A 115 -4.21 13.62 -5.57
C ILE A 115 -2.77 13.18 -5.29
N PRO A 116 -1.92 13.08 -6.34
CA PRO A 116 -0.53 12.67 -6.16
C PRO A 116 0.23 13.61 -5.24
N LEU A 117 1.11 13.06 -4.42
CA LEU A 117 2.07 13.83 -3.64
C LEU A 117 3.32 14.12 -4.51
N GLU A 118 4.08 15.11 -4.17
CA GLU A 118 5.26 15.62 -4.90
C GLU A 118 6.30 14.56 -5.30
N THR A 119 6.31 13.43 -4.62
CA THR A 119 7.20 12.28 -4.90
C THR A 119 6.58 11.28 -5.88
N GLU A 120 5.32 11.47 -6.26
CA GLU A 120 4.57 10.56 -7.13
C GLU A 120 4.44 11.14 -8.55
N MET A 121 4.22 10.28 -9.54
CA MET A 121 3.86 10.75 -10.89
C MET A 121 2.43 11.27 -10.92
N THR A 122 2.16 12.22 -11.82
CA THR A 122 0.81 12.76 -12.03
C THR A 122 -0.22 11.70 -12.42
N THR A 123 0.23 10.61 -13.06
CA THR A 123 -0.62 9.50 -13.52
C THR A 123 -0.70 8.35 -12.53
N TYR A 124 -0.06 8.45 -11.34
CA TYR A 124 0.06 7.34 -10.40
C TYR A 124 -1.26 6.63 -10.10
N TYR A 125 -2.30 7.36 -9.75
CA TYR A 125 -3.59 6.75 -9.41
C TYR A 125 -4.38 6.28 -10.63
N THR A 126 -4.25 6.94 -11.77
CA THR A 126 -4.88 6.49 -13.03
C THR A 126 -4.24 5.22 -13.54
N ASP A 127 -2.91 5.13 -13.50
CA ASP A 127 -2.17 3.94 -13.90
C ASP A 127 -2.48 2.76 -12.98
N MET A 128 -2.64 3.01 -11.67
CA MET A 128 -3.03 2.02 -10.69
C MET A 128 -4.43 1.44 -10.94
N LEU A 129 -5.39 2.30 -11.34
CA LEU A 129 -6.76 1.87 -11.68
C LEU A 129 -6.81 1.12 -13.02
N ASP A 130 -5.93 1.45 -13.96
CA ASP A 130 -5.88 0.82 -15.28
C ASP A 130 -5.04 -0.47 -15.31
N ALA A 131 -4.07 -0.62 -14.41
CA ALA A 131 -3.19 -1.79 -14.36
C ALA A 131 -3.93 -3.15 -14.39
N PRO A 132 -5.06 -3.35 -13.69
CA PRO A 132 -5.81 -4.60 -13.76
C PRO A 132 -6.35 -4.94 -15.15
N ASN A 133 -6.59 -3.95 -16.01
CA ASN A 133 -7.12 -4.15 -17.36
C ASN A 133 -6.07 -4.75 -18.32
N HIS A 134 -4.79 -4.58 -17.99
CA HIS A 134 -3.66 -5.04 -18.77
C HIS A 134 -2.89 -6.19 -18.14
N ALA A 135 -3.24 -6.54 -16.90
CA ALA A 135 -2.56 -7.58 -16.14
C ALA A 135 -2.89 -8.98 -16.67
N LYS A 136 -1.88 -9.83 -16.72
CA LYS A 136 -2.06 -11.27 -16.90
C LYS A 136 -2.32 -11.91 -15.55
N PHE A 137 -3.45 -12.57 -15.42
CA PHE A 137 -3.80 -13.26 -14.18
C PHE A 137 -3.26 -14.68 -14.17
N SER A 138 -2.78 -15.10 -12.99
CA SER A 138 -2.41 -16.50 -12.78
C SER A 138 -3.62 -17.41 -12.90
N GLU A 139 -3.45 -18.61 -13.51
CA GLU A 139 -4.48 -19.65 -13.55
C GLU A 139 -4.91 -20.10 -12.14
N ALA A 140 -4.05 -19.89 -11.14
CA ALA A 140 -4.34 -20.15 -9.73
C ALA A 140 -5.12 -19.02 -9.04
N MET A 141 -5.57 -17.99 -9.77
CA MET A 141 -6.34 -16.89 -9.19
C MET A 141 -7.63 -17.41 -8.54
N GLY A 142 -7.83 -17.07 -7.26
CA GLY A 142 -8.97 -17.55 -6.47
C GLY A 142 -8.80 -18.94 -5.84
N PHE A 143 -7.69 -19.65 -6.14
CA PHE A 143 -7.38 -20.90 -5.45
C PHE A 143 -6.93 -20.62 -4.02
N ILE A 144 -7.59 -21.27 -3.06
CA ILE A 144 -7.23 -21.24 -1.64
C ILE A 144 -6.84 -22.66 -1.24
N PHE A 145 -5.59 -22.84 -0.86
CA PHE A 145 -5.11 -24.13 -0.38
C PHE A 145 -5.67 -24.43 1.01
N ASP A 146 -6.36 -25.55 1.15
CA ASP A 146 -6.75 -26.07 2.46
C ASP A 146 -5.54 -26.76 3.11
N SER A 147 -4.96 -26.11 4.11
CA SER A 147 -3.80 -26.60 4.83
C SER A 147 -4.12 -27.56 5.98
N ALA A 148 -5.39 -27.71 6.34
CA ALA A 148 -5.77 -28.53 7.49
C ALA A 148 -5.26 -29.99 7.43
N PRO A 149 -5.33 -30.69 6.27
CA PRO A 149 -4.84 -32.08 6.20
C PRO A 149 -3.32 -32.25 6.34
N VAL A 150 -2.56 -31.18 6.15
CA VAL A 150 -1.07 -31.18 6.11
C VAL A 150 -0.44 -30.18 7.07
N TYR A 151 -1.19 -29.76 8.06
CA TYR A 151 -0.76 -28.71 8.99
C TYR A 151 0.55 -29.07 9.71
N ASP A 152 0.67 -30.30 10.23
CA ASP A 152 1.86 -30.76 10.96
C ASP A 152 3.11 -30.80 10.07
N GLN A 153 2.94 -31.23 8.81
CA GLN A 153 4.03 -31.25 7.84
C GLN A 153 4.48 -29.82 7.48
N MET A 154 3.52 -28.93 7.29
CA MET A 154 3.83 -27.51 7.06
C MET A 154 4.54 -26.88 8.25
N ALA A 155 4.11 -27.16 9.48
CA ALA A 155 4.76 -26.65 10.68
C ALA A 155 6.20 -27.17 10.80
N ALA A 156 6.44 -28.45 10.53
CA ALA A 156 7.79 -29.03 10.51
C ALA A 156 8.68 -28.36 9.46
N CYS A 157 8.19 -28.21 8.22
CA CYS A 157 8.94 -27.51 7.17
C CYS A 157 9.22 -26.06 7.52
N THR A 158 8.25 -25.34 8.08
CA THR A 158 8.45 -23.94 8.51
C THR A 158 9.52 -23.81 9.58
N THR A 159 9.59 -24.76 10.51
CA THR A 159 10.63 -24.79 11.54
C THR A 159 12.03 -24.93 10.93
N VAL A 160 12.20 -25.87 9.99
CA VAL A 160 13.48 -26.06 9.28
C VAL A 160 13.84 -24.80 8.46
N VAL A 161 12.88 -24.22 7.75
CA VAL A 161 13.14 -22.97 7.00
C VAL A 161 13.55 -21.84 7.94
N ALA A 162 12.91 -21.68 9.08
CA ALA A 162 13.23 -20.65 10.06
C ALA A 162 14.66 -20.84 10.64
N GLU A 163 15.09 -22.07 10.87
CA GLU A 163 16.44 -22.39 11.38
C GLU A 163 17.55 -21.94 10.43
N TYR A 164 17.36 -22.10 9.12
CA TYR A 164 18.41 -21.79 8.13
C TYR A 164 18.21 -20.45 7.43
N ARG A 165 17.09 -19.80 7.61
CA ARG A 165 16.72 -18.58 6.87
C ARG A 165 17.77 -17.48 6.96
N ASP A 166 18.19 -17.15 8.18
CA ASP A 166 19.09 -16.02 8.40
C ASP A 166 20.49 -16.32 7.88
N ALA A 167 20.96 -17.56 8.03
CA ALA A 167 22.21 -18.00 7.44
C ALA A 167 22.22 -17.90 5.91
N LEU A 168 21.11 -18.30 5.26
CA LEU A 168 20.99 -18.25 3.80
C LEU A 168 20.80 -16.84 3.25
N LEU A 169 20.05 -15.99 3.95
CA LEU A 169 19.77 -14.61 3.49
C LEU A 169 20.91 -13.64 3.74
N TYR A 170 21.62 -13.79 4.84
CA TYR A 170 22.65 -12.85 5.28
C TYR A 170 24.08 -13.41 5.20
N GLY A 171 24.25 -14.68 4.85
CA GLY A 171 25.56 -15.33 4.75
C GLY A 171 26.24 -15.52 6.10
N LEU A 172 25.46 -15.76 7.16
CA LEU A 172 25.94 -15.96 8.53
C LEU A 172 26.32 -17.42 8.79
#